data_2ee05527511dca8427af9b493b4c1904
#
_entry.id   2ee05527511dca8427af9b493b4c1904
#
_cell.length_a   1.000
_cell.length_b   1.000
_cell.length_c   1.000
_cell.angle_alpha   90.00
_cell.angle_beta   90.00
_cell.angle_gamma   90.00
#
_symmetry.space_group_name_H-M   'P 1'
#
loop_
_entity.id
_entity.type
_entity.pdbx_description
1 polymer ?
#
loop_
_entity_poly.entity_id
_entity_poly.type
_entity_poly.pdbx_seq_one_letter_code
_entity_poly.pdbx_strand_id
1 'polypeptide(L)'
;GYMPTYLQMVHTLTPTKAGLMMIPMMVGLIGTSTAVGFIIAPTGHYKIYPIIGLIITAGALFWMSKLTVDTPLVQLGAEFFVFGVGLGFVQQVLVLIVQNSFPIALVGTATAANNFFRQIGSAVGASLVGSLFIHNMKDEMAANMPAAIKAMGPEGAQYAEQFASATGGSSRLTPNMVAHLPDAIQSVILNAYNDGLTPVILLMVPMAIVALLLVLPVTEEHLKEEISCLLYTSDAAD
;
A
#
# COMPACT_ATOMS: atom_id res chain seq x y z
N GLY A 1 0.06 3.70 3.92
CA GLY A 1 0.24 4.62 5.05
C GLY A 1 1.14 5.81 4.70
N TYR A 2 2.24 5.60 3.94
CA TYR A 2 3.23 6.66 3.66
C TYR A 2 2.89 7.54 2.45
N MET A 3 2.00 7.09 1.56
CA MET A 3 1.68 7.79 0.32
C MET A 3 1.01 9.16 0.51
N PRO A 4 0.05 9.35 1.45
CA PRO A 4 -0.47 10.68 1.72
C PRO A 4 0.59 11.67 2.20
N THR A 5 1.57 11.20 2.99
CA THR A 5 2.70 12.04 3.43
C THR A 5 3.63 12.36 2.26
N TYR A 6 3.89 11.41 1.37
CA TYR A 6 4.64 11.63 0.14
C TYR A 6 4.01 12.74 -0.71
N LEU A 7 2.70 12.68 -0.94
CA LEU A 7 1.96 13.70 -1.70
C LEU A 7 2.03 15.09 -1.05
N GLN A 8 2.01 15.16 0.27
CA GLN A 8 2.14 16.42 1.00
C GLN A 8 3.56 16.98 0.94
N MET A 9 4.58 16.11 1.03
CA MET A 9 5.98 16.53 1.00
C MET A 9 6.44 16.87 -0.41
N VAL A 10 6.29 15.95 -1.37
CA VAL A 10 6.84 16.08 -2.72
C VAL A 10 6.00 17.00 -3.60
N HIS A 11 4.68 16.88 -3.56
CA HIS A 11 3.77 17.71 -4.37
C HIS A 11 3.17 18.91 -3.62
N THR A 12 3.63 19.18 -2.39
CA THR A 12 3.16 20.31 -1.58
C THR A 12 1.63 20.39 -1.44
N LEU A 13 0.96 19.24 -1.48
CA LEU A 13 -0.49 19.18 -1.38
C LEU A 13 -0.94 19.39 0.06
N THR A 14 -2.06 20.07 0.23
CA THR A 14 -2.73 20.13 1.53
C THR A 14 -3.18 18.72 1.96
N PRO A 15 -3.29 18.43 3.27
CA PRO A 15 -3.75 17.12 3.76
C PRO A 15 -5.06 16.66 3.12
N THR A 16 -5.99 17.58 2.89
CA THR A 16 -7.27 17.30 2.21
C THR A 16 -7.07 16.86 0.76
N LYS A 17 -6.23 17.58 0.00
CA LYS A 17 -5.94 17.22 -1.40
C LYS A 17 -5.19 15.91 -1.49
N ALA A 18 -4.23 15.65 -0.60
CA ALA A 18 -3.52 14.38 -0.53
C ALA A 18 -4.48 13.22 -0.22
N GLY A 19 -5.46 13.42 0.67
CA GLY A 19 -6.53 12.44 0.92
C GLY A 19 -7.43 12.20 -0.30
N LEU A 20 -7.82 13.26 -1.02
CA LEU A 20 -8.60 13.14 -2.26
C LEU A 20 -7.86 12.36 -3.36
N MET A 21 -6.54 12.47 -3.41
CA MET A 21 -5.71 11.68 -4.33
C MET A 21 -5.72 10.18 -4.04
N MET A 22 -6.24 9.74 -2.89
CA MET A 22 -6.47 8.32 -2.60
C MET A 22 -7.79 7.78 -3.16
N ILE A 23 -8.71 8.66 -3.61
CA ILE A 23 -10.02 8.26 -4.15
C ILE A 23 -9.89 7.27 -5.32
N PRO A 24 -9.03 7.49 -6.34
CA PRO A 24 -8.86 6.54 -7.43
C PRO A 24 -8.52 5.12 -6.95
N MET A 25 -7.67 4.99 -5.92
CA MET A 25 -7.33 3.69 -5.33
C MET A 25 -8.57 3.04 -4.69
N MET A 26 -9.36 3.81 -3.95
CA MET A 26 -10.59 3.29 -3.31
C MET A 26 -11.63 2.89 -4.34
N VAL A 27 -11.79 3.67 -5.41
CA VAL A 27 -12.70 3.34 -6.52
C VAL A 27 -12.26 2.05 -7.21
N GLY A 28 -10.97 1.90 -7.50
CA GLY A 28 -10.40 0.68 -8.05
C GLY A 28 -10.66 -0.53 -7.15
N LEU A 29 -10.37 -0.39 -5.85
CA LEU A 29 -10.52 -1.47 -4.88
C LEU A 29 -11.98 -1.89 -4.72
N ILE A 30 -12.88 -0.95 -4.43
CA ILE A 30 -14.30 -1.24 -4.17
C ILE A 30 -14.98 -1.72 -5.47
N GLY A 31 -14.72 -1.04 -6.59
CA GLY A 31 -15.29 -1.40 -7.88
C GLY A 31 -14.92 -2.82 -8.31
N THR A 32 -13.63 -3.16 -8.22
CA THR A 32 -13.15 -4.50 -8.59
C THR A 32 -13.62 -5.56 -7.60
N SER A 33 -13.56 -5.29 -6.29
CA SER A 33 -14.03 -6.22 -5.27
C SER A 33 -15.52 -6.56 -5.47
N THR A 34 -16.34 -5.55 -5.76
CA THR A 34 -17.77 -5.72 -6.04
C THR A 34 -18.00 -6.50 -7.35
N ALA A 35 -17.32 -6.13 -8.43
CA ALA A 35 -17.43 -6.79 -9.72
C ALA A 35 -17.04 -8.27 -9.64
N VAL A 36 -15.94 -8.58 -8.96
CA VAL A 36 -15.47 -9.96 -8.74
C VAL A 36 -16.49 -10.76 -7.93
N GLY A 37 -17.09 -10.17 -6.89
CA GLY A 37 -18.15 -10.82 -6.14
C GLY A 37 -19.34 -11.22 -7.01
N PHE A 38 -19.79 -10.33 -7.90
CA PHE A 38 -20.87 -10.64 -8.84
C PHE A 38 -20.53 -11.70 -9.87
N ILE A 39 -19.27 -11.79 -10.29
CA ILE A 39 -18.84 -12.79 -11.28
C ILE A 39 -18.65 -14.16 -10.62
N ILE A 40 -18.10 -14.21 -9.41
CA ILE A 40 -17.87 -15.47 -8.70
C ILE A 40 -19.20 -16.13 -8.28
N ALA A 41 -20.19 -15.33 -7.87
CA ALA A 41 -21.47 -15.85 -7.39
C ALA A 41 -22.14 -16.87 -8.35
N PRO A 42 -22.27 -16.60 -9.67
CA PRO A 42 -22.85 -17.55 -10.60
C PRO A 42 -21.85 -18.58 -11.16
N THR A 43 -20.53 -18.30 -11.17
CA THR A 43 -19.52 -19.16 -11.81
C THR A 43 -18.90 -20.17 -10.87
N GLY A 44 -18.88 -19.88 -9.58
CA GLY A 44 -18.21 -20.70 -8.57
C GLY A 44 -16.69 -20.74 -8.65
N HIS A 45 -16.10 -20.17 -9.71
CA HIS A 45 -14.65 -20.18 -9.91
C HIS A 45 -14.01 -18.93 -9.32
N TYR A 46 -13.15 -19.09 -8.34
CA TYR A 46 -12.55 -17.97 -7.62
C TYR A 46 -11.02 -17.93 -7.66
N LYS A 47 -10.34 -19.04 -7.95
CA LYS A 47 -8.87 -19.18 -7.87
C LYS A 47 -8.11 -18.22 -8.78
N ILE A 48 -8.65 -17.93 -9.97
CA ILE A 48 -7.97 -17.12 -10.98
C ILE A 48 -7.85 -15.65 -10.58
N TYR A 49 -8.81 -15.14 -9.81
CA TYR A 49 -8.88 -13.69 -9.47
C TYR A 49 -7.75 -13.22 -8.58
N PRO A 50 -7.36 -13.89 -7.48
CA PRO A 50 -6.22 -13.46 -6.68
C PRO A 50 -4.90 -13.55 -7.46
N ILE A 51 -4.78 -14.48 -8.40
CA ILE A 51 -3.60 -14.58 -9.29
C ILE A 51 -3.51 -13.33 -10.16
N ILE A 52 -4.59 -12.97 -10.85
CA ILE A 52 -4.67 -11.76 -11.68
C ILE A 52 -4.43 -10.52 -10.79
N GLY A 53 -5.06 -10.46 -9.63
CA GLY A 53 -4.91 -9.34 -8.70
C GLY A 53 -3.46 -9.14 -8.24
N LEU A 54 -2.74 -10.21 -7.91
CA LEU A 54 -1.35 -10.13 -7.50
C LEU A 54 -0.42 -9.73 -8.65
N ILE A 55 -0.69 -10.16 -9.87
CA ILE A 55 0.05 -9.73 -11.07
C ILE A 55 -0.16 -8.23 -11.30
N ILE A 56 -1.41 -7.75 -11.24
CA ILE A 56 -1.74 -6.32 -11.37
C ILE A 56 -1.08 -5.52 -10.26
N THR A 57 -1.14 -6.00 -9.01
CA THR A 57 -0.51 -5.36 -7.85
C THR A 57 1.00 -5.26 -8.01
N ALA A 58 1.67 -6.34 -8.43
CA ALA A 58 3.11 -6.34 -8.69
C ALA A 58 3.48 -5.37 -9.83
N GLY A 59 2.70 -5.34 -10.90
CA GLY A 59 2.87 -4.39 -12.01
C GLY A 59 2.68 -2.94 -11.57
N ALA A 60 1.66 -2.66 -10.77
CA ALA A 60 1.41 -1.33 -10.21
C ALA A 60 2.55 -0.87 -9.29
N LEU A 61 3.03 -1.75 -8.40
CA LEU A 61 4.17 -1.47 -7.53
C LEU A 61 5.44 -1.21 -8.34
N PHE A 62 5.68 -2.00 -9.37
CA PHE A 62 6.81 -1.78 -10.27
C PHE A 62 6.68 -0.44 -11.00
N TRP A 63 5.50 -0.05 -11.45
CA TRP A 63 5.26 1.27 -12.05
C TRP A 63 5.49 2.38 -11.04
N MET A 64 4.92 2.28 -9.84
CA MET A 64 5.13 3.23 -8.74
C MET A 64 6.60 3.32 -8.28
N SER A 65 7.42 2.27 -8.46
CA SER A 65 8.86 2.33 -8.18
C SER A 65 9.66 3.23 -9.13
N LYS A 66 9.04 3.72 -10.20
CA LYS A 66 9.62 4.66 -11.17
C LYS A 66 9.18 6.10 -10.93
N LEU A 67 8.52 6.38 -9.80
CA LEU A 67 8.11 7.73 -9.43
C LEU A 67 9.31 8.67 -9.30
N THR A 68 9.12 9.88 -9.81
CA THR A 68 10.05 11.00 -9.69
C THR A 68 9.34 12.19 -9.05
N VAL A 69 10.10 13.15 -8.57
CA VAL A 69 9.55 14.38 -7.97
C VAL A 69 8.62 15.13 -8.95
N ASP A 70 8.91 15.03 -10.26
CA ASP A 70 8.17 15.72 -11.33
C ASP A 70 6.98 14.90 -11.88
N THR A 71 6.69 13.72 -11.32
CA THR A 71 5.61 12.87 -11.81
C THR A 71 4.26 13.60 -11.70
N PRO A 72 3.49 13.73 -12.80
CA PRO A 72 2.22 14.46 -12.77
C PRO A 72 1.18 13.73 -11.89
N LEU A 73 0.35 14.51 -11.18
CA LEU A 73 -0.70 13.99 -10.28
C LEU A 73 -1.69 13.05 -10.99
N VAL A 74 -1.94 13.28 -12.29
CA VAL A 74 -2.83 12.41 -13.09
C VAL A 74 -2.23 11.01 -13.24
N GLN A 75 -0.91 10.90 -13.46
CA GLN A 75 -0.22 9.61 -13.52
C GLN A 75 -0.27 8.91 -12.16
N LEU A 76 0.01 9.63 -11.07
CA LEU A 76 -0.12 9.12 -9.72
C LEU A 76 -1.53 8.58 -9.42
N GLY A 77 -2.56 9.30 -9.86
CA GLY A 77 -3.95 8.86 -9.75
C GLY A 77 -4.21 7.56 -10.51
N ALA A 78 -3.64 7.42 -11.72
CA ALA A 78 -3.75 6.21 -12.53
C ALA A 78 -3.02 5.02 -11.86
N GLU A 79 -1.81 5.24 -11.32
CA GLU A 79 -1.05 4.22 -10.58
C GLU A 79 -1.80 3.74 -9.34
N PHE A 80 -2.38 4.67 -8.58
CA PHE A 80 -3.20 4.33 -7.42
C PHE A 80 -4.46 3.56 -7.81
N PHE A 81 -5.10 3.93 -8.92
CA PHE A 81 -6.26 3.21 -9.42
C PHE A 81 -5.90 1.76 -9.78
N VAL A 82 -4.83 1.55 -10.57
CA VAL A 82 -4.37 0.21 -10.96
C VAL A 82 -3.98 -0.62 -9.74
N PHE A 83 -3.30 -0.01 -8.77
CA PHE A 83 -2.97 -0.67 -7.51
C PHE A 83 -4.23 -1.06 -6.72
N GLY A 84 -5.22 -0.17 -6.66
CA GLY A 84 -6.52 -0.44 -6.04
C GLY A 84 -7.27 -1.59 -6.71
N VAL A 85 -7.27 -1.63 -8.05
CA VAL A 85 -7.85 -2.73 -8.84
C VAL A 85 -7.20 -4.07 -8.45
N GLY A 86 -5.86 -4.13 -8.42
CA GLY A 86 -5.14 -5.34 -8.01
C GLY A 86 -5.51 -5.81 -6.60
N LEU A 87 -5.54 -4.90 -5.64
CA LEU A 87 -5.95 -5.20 -4.27
C LEU A 87 -7.41 -5.67 -4.17
N GLY A 88 -8.32 -5.10 -4.97
CA GLY A 88 -9.73 -5.47 -5.00
C GLY A 88 -9.94 -6.94 -5.40
N PHE A 89 -9.19 -7.40 -6.38
CA PHE A 89 -9.19 -8.82 -6.78
C PHE A 89 -8.74 -9.75 -5.64
N VAL A 90 -7.73 -9.36 -4.90
CA VAL A 90 -7.13 -10.21 -3.85
C VAL A 90 -7.99 -10.23 -2.59
N GLN A 91 -8.43 -9.06 -2.11
CA GLN A 91 -9.09 -8.91 -0.81
C GLN A 91 -10.37 -9.73 -0.71
N GLN A 92 -11.25 -9.62 -1.70
CA GLN A 92 -12.55 -10.28 -1.70
C GLN A 92 -12.40 -11.80 -1.74
N VAL A 93 -11.50 -12.29 -2.60
CA VAL A 93 -11.37 -13.72 -2.86
C VAL A 93 -10.68 -14.45 -1.70
N LEU A 94 -9.69 -13.83 -1.04
CA LEU A 94 -9.06 -14.45 0.12
C LEU A 94 -10.06 -14.69 1.27
N VAL A 95 -10.96 -13.76 1.50
CA VAL A 95 -12.03 -13.94 2.50
C VAL A 95 -12.95 -15.08 2.09
N LEU A 96 -13.33 -15.14 0.83
CA LEU A 96 -14.21 -16.20 0.29
C LEU A 96 -13.55 -17.58 0.40
N ILE A 97 -12.27 -17.72 0.05
CA ILE A 97 -11.51 -18.96 0.19
C ILE A 97 -11.57 -19.47 1.63
N VAL A 98 -11.27 -18.59 2.59
CA VAL A 98 -11.29 -18.95 4.02
C VAL A 98 -12.70 -19.40 4.45
N GLN A 99 -13.74 -18.67 4.04
CA GLN A 99 -15.11 -19.00 4.40
C GLN A 99 -15.58 -20.33 3.78
N ASN A 100 -15.16 -20.64 2.55
CA ASN A 100 -15.52 -21.86 1.86
C ASN A 100 -14.78 -23.11 2.37
N SER A 101 -13.58 -22.93 2.93
CA SER A 101 -12.72 -24.02 3.40
C SER A 101 -13.16 -24.59 4.77
N PHE A 102 -14.03 -23.90 5.50
CA PHE A 102 -14.45 -24.32 6.84
C PHE A 102 -15.95 -24.65 6.91
N PRO A 103 -16.38 -25.55 7.83
CA PRO A 103 -17.79 -25.77 8.12
C PRO A 103 -18.47 -24.48 8.60
N ILE A 104 -19.77 -24.34 8.33
CA ILE A 104 -20.56 -23.13 8.67
C ILE A 104 -20.40 -22.73 10.14
N ALA A 105 -20.36 -23.71 11.05
CA ALA A 105 -20.18 -23.48 12.49
C ALA A 105 -18.84 -22.79 12.84
N LEU A 106 -17.81 -22.90 12.00
CA LEU A 106 -16.47 -22.37 12.23
C LEU A 106 -16.13 -21.16 11.35
N VAL A 107 -17.00 -20.78 10.40
CA VAL A 107 -16.76 -19.68 9.46
C VAL A 107 -16.45 -18.36 10.18
N GLY A 108 -17.16 -18.06 11.27
CA GLY A 108 -16.92 -16.88 12.08
C GLY A 108 -15.50 -16.85 12.68
N THR A 109 -15.09 -17.98 13.26
CA THR A 109 -13.75 -18.13 13.85
C THR A 109 -12.66 -18.07 12.78
N ALA A 110 -12.85 -18.74 11.64
CA ALA A 110 -11.92 -18.75 10.53
C ALA A 110 -11.74 -17.33 9.93
N THR A 111 -12.85 -16.59 9.76
CA THR A 111 -12.82 -15.20 9.29
C THR A 111 -12.11 -14.28 10.29
N ALA A 112 -12.37 -14.45 11.59
CA ALA A 112 -11.68 -13.69 12.63
C ALA A 112 -10.17 -13.98 12.64
N ALA A 113 -9.76 -15.23 12.53
CA ALA A 113 -8.36 -15.63 12.44
C ALA A 113 -7.68 -15.04 11.19
N ASN A 114 -8.33 -15.10 10.02
CA ASN A 114 -7.83 -14.47 8.80
C ASN A 114 -7.62 -12.96 8.97
N ASN A 115 -8.58 -12.26 9.57
CA ASN A 115 -8.45 -10.83 9.85
C ASN A 115 -7.31 -10.55 10.82
N PHE A 116 -7.13 -11.36 11.86
CA PHE A 116 -6.05 -11.24 12.83
C PHE A 116 -4.67 -11.36 12.16
N PHE A 117 -4.44 -12.42 11.38
CA PHE A 117 -3.16 -12.59 10.67
C PHE A 117 -2.91 -11.49 9.65
N ARG A 118 -3.96 -11.02 8.96
CA ARG A 118 -3.86 -9.88 8.04
C ARG A 118 -3.44 -8.60 8.76
N GLN A 119 -3.97 -8.32 9.95
CA GLN A 119 -3.60 -7.15 10.75
C GLN A 119 -2.16 -7.24 11.24
N ILE A 120 -1.73 -8.41 11.73
CA ILE A 120 -0.33 -8.63 12.11
C ILE A 120 0.58 -8.42 10.90
N GLY A 121 0.27 -9.04 9.76
CA GLY A 121 1.04 -8.89 8.52
C GLY A 121 1.14 -7.43 8.07
N SER A 122 0.05 -6.68 8.15
CA SER A 122 0.05 -5.26 7.79
C SER A 122 0.86 -4.41 8.77
N ALA A 123 0.81 -4.70 10.07
CA ALA A 123 1.60 -3.99 11.07
C ALA A 123 3.11 -4.24 10.91
N VAL A 124 3.51 -5.50 10.74
CA VAL A 124 4.90 -5.88 10.47
C VAL A 124 5.39 -5.28 9.16
N GLY A 125 4.58 -5.39 8.08
CA GLY A 125 4.91 -4.80 6.79
C GLY A 125 5.05 -3.29 6.85
N ALA A 126 4.16 -2.59 7.54
CA ALA A 126 4.24 -1.14 7.72
C ALA A 126 5.50 -0.72 8.51
N SER A 127 5.87 -1.49 9.53
CA SER A 127 7.09 -1.23 10.33
C SER A 127 8.36 -1.42 9.50
N LEU A 128 8.44 -2.49 8.71
CA LEU A 128 9.58 -2.77 7.83
C LEU A 128 9.71 -1.69 6.75
N VAL A 129 8.63 -1.37 6.05
CA VAL A 129 8.59 -0.32 5.03
C VAL A 129 9.00 1.01 5.61
N GLY A 130 8.47 1.37 6.80
CA GLY A 130 8.78 2.62 7.46
C GLY A 130 10.24 2.72 7.90
N SER A 131 10.80 1.65 8.45
CA SER A 131 12.19 1.60 8.88
C SER A 131 13.15 1.76 7.69
N LEU A 132 12.92 1.00 6.62
CA LEU A 132 13.73 1.08 5.39
C LEU A 132 13.63 2.46 4.73
N PHE A 133 12.41 3.01 4.63
CA PHE A 133 12.18 4.33 4.09
C PHE A 133 12.93 5.42 4.87
N ILE A 134 12.84 5.41 6.21
CA ILE A 134 13.53 6.39 7.04
C ILE A 134 15.05 6.23 6.95
N HIS A 135 15.54 5.00 6.85
CA HIS A 135 16.98 4.74 6.70
C HIS A 135 17.49 5.28 5.37
N ASN A 136 16.88 4.91 4.26
CA ASN A 136 17.25 5.38 2.92
C ASN A 136 17.15 6.91 2.82
N MET A 137 16.07 7.51 3.32
CA MET A 137 15.89 8.96 3.30
C MET A 137 17.00 9.67 4.10
N LYS A 138 17.42 9.14 5.25
CA LYS A 138 18.51 9.71 6.06
C LYS A 138 19.85 9.62 5.34
N ASP A 139 20.12 8.50 4.70
CA ASP A 139 21.36 8.29 3.95
C ASP A 139 21.45 9.25 2.77
N GLU A 140 20.37 9.43 2.01
CA GLU A 140 20.29 10.39 0.90
C GLU A 140 20.44 11.83 1.39
N MET A 141 19.80 12.19 2.49
CA MET A 141 19.99 13.52 3.09
C MET A 141 21.41 13.72 3.57
N ALA A 142 22.03 12.73 4.25
CA ALA A 142 23.40 12.84 4.72
C ALA A 142 24.41 12.97 3.58
N ALA A 143 24.16 12.33 2.44
CA ALA A 143 25.01 12.40 1.26
C ALA A 143 24.92 13.75 0.54
N ASN A 144 23.71 14.29 0.37
CA ASN A 144 23.46 15.43 -0.52
C ASN A 144 23.33 16.78 0.22
N MET A 145 22.94 16.79 1.50
CA MET A 145 22.74 18.02 2.28
C MET A 145 24.01 18.85 2.46
N PRO A 146 25.21 18.27 2.75
CA PRO A 146 26.42 19.06 2.92
C PRO A 146 26.80 19.85 1.65
N ALA A 147 26.55 19.26 0.47
CA ALA A 147 26.82 19.92 -0.81
C ALA A 147 25.84 21.09 -1.05
N ALA A 148 24.57 20.92 -0.74
CA ALA A 148 23.56 21.97 -0.87
C ALA A 148 23.83 23.15 0.08
N ILE A 149 24.17 22.87 1.33
CA ILE A 149 24.54 23.90 2.33
C ILE A 149 25.78 24.68 1.88
N LYS A 150 26.79 23.97 1.36
CA LYS A 150 28.02 24.61 0.86
C LYS A 150 27.74 25.49 -0.36
N ALA A 151 26.85 25.12 -1.24
CA ALA A 151 26.44 25.90 -2.39
C ALA A 151 25.75 27.22 -2.03
N MET A 152 25.11 27.30 -0.86
CA MET A 152 24.44 28.50 -0.35
C MET A 152 25.41 29.54 0.28
N GLY A 153 26.67 29.21 0.48
CA GLY A 153 27.66 30.11 1.06
C GLY A 153 27.37 30.45 2.55
N PRO A 154 27.57 31.74 2.94
CA PRO A 154 27.45 32.15 4.36
C PRO A 154 26.07 31.92 4.97
N GLU A 155 24.99 32.00 4.18
CA GLU A 155 23.60 31.73 4.63
C GLU A 155 23.37 30.25 4.96
N GLY A 156 24.11 29.36 4.31
CA GLY A 156 24.01 27.92 4.58
C GLY A 156 24.39 27.51 6.00
N ALA A 157 25.28 28.28 6.66
CA ALA A 157 25.74 27.96 8.01
C ALA A 157 24.62 27.95 9.07
N GLN A 158 23.62 28.85 8.94
CA GLN A 158 22.47 28.88 9.84
C GLN A 158 21.59 27.64 9.69
N TYR A 159 21.47 27.15 8.46
CA TYR A 159 20.69 25.92 8.19
C TYR A 159 21.45 24.66 8.60
N ALA A 160 22.81 24.67 8.56
CA ALA A 160 23.62 23.55 9.02
C ALA A 160 23.39 23.22 10.49
N GLU A 161 23.30 24.23 11.37
CA GLU A 161 23.00 24.03 12.79
C GLU A 161 21.57 23.53 13.03
N GLN A 162 20.60 24.06 12.30
CA GLN A 162 19.21 23.59 12.37
C GLN A 162 19.08 22.12 11.93
N PHE A 163 19.76 21.73 10.87
CA PHE A 163 19.72 20.36 10.38
C PHE A 163 20.58 19.40 11.21
N ALA A 164 21.70 19.81 11.78
CA ALA A 164 22.47 19.00 12.71
C ALA A 164 21.67 18.64 13.96
N SER A 165 20.83 19.56 14.46
CA SER A 165 19.88 19.29 15.53
C SER A 165 18.67 18.48 15.09
N ALA A 166 18.27 18.56 13.82
CA ALA A 166 17.12 17.83 13.25
C ALA A 166 17.47 16.43 12.74
N THR A 167 18.77 16.12 12.46
CA THR A 167 19.21 14.77 12.04
C THR A 167 18.99 13.72 13.14
N GLY A 168 18.77 14.14 14.40
CA GLY A 168 18.27 13.27 15.46
C GLY A 168 16.79 12.89 15.35
N GLY A 169 15.99 13.52 14.46
CA GLY A 169 14.57 13.29 14.34
C GLY A 169 13.99 13.69 12.98
N SER A 170 14.18 12.84 11.99
CA SER A 170 13.43 12.92 10.70
C SER A 170 11.90 12.97 10.89
N SER A 171 11.42 12.71 12.10
CA SER A 171 10.03 12.81 12.54
C SER A 171 9.49 14.24 12.66
N ARG A 172 10.32 15.28 12.48
CA ARG A 172 9.93 16.67 12.68
C ARG A 172 9.85 17.51 11.40
N LEU A 173 10.23 16.94 10.25
CA LEU A 173 10.08 17.63 8.98
C LEU A 173 8.58 17.65 8.61
N THR A 174 7.95 18.79 8.76
CA THR A 174 6.57 18.98 8.32
C THR A 174 6.55 19.57 6.90
N PRO A 175 5.55 19.23 6.07
CA PRO A 175 5.43 19.77 4.71
C PRO A 175 5.47 21.32 4.68
N ASN A 176 4.90 21.95 5.70
CA ASN A 176 4.88 23.40 5.81
C ASN A 176 6.27 23.99 6.11
N MET A 177 7.11 23.31 6.89
CA MET A 177 8.50 23.73 7.10
C MET A 177 9.31 23.65 5.82
N VAL A 178 9.17 22.53 5.09
CA VAL A 178 9.92 22.30 3.84
C VAL A 178 9.55 23.32 2.77
N ALA A 179 8.29 23.73 2.69
CA ALA A 179 7.82 24.71 1.73
C ALA A 179 8.42 26.13 1.91
N HIS A 180 8.96 26.43 3.09
CA HIS A 180 9.57 27.73 3.40
C HIS A 180 11.11 27.70 3.40
N LEU A 181 11.72 26.57 3.03
CA LEU A 181 13.17 26.44 2.92
C LEU A 181 13.67 26.96 1.55
N PRO A 182 14.93 27.41 1.47
CA PRO A 182 15.55 27.76 0.19
C PRO A 182 15.52 26.58 -0.79
N ASP A 183 15.33 26.88 -2.08
CA ASP A 183 15.16 25.88 -3.15
C ASP A 183 16.24 24.80 -3.16
N ALA A 184 17.49 25.17 -2.84
CA ALA A 184 18.62 24.24 -2.79
C ALA A 184 18.46 23.17 -1.70
N ILE A 185 17.93 23.52 -0.54
CA ILE A 185 17.69 22.58 0.57
C ILE A 185 16.36 21.82 0.33
N GLN A 186 15.36 22.53 -0.15
CA GLN A 186 14.07 21.94 -0.46
C GLN A 186 14.21 20.79 -1.48
N SER A 187 14.93 21.03 -2.59
CA SER A 187 15.15 20.00 -3.62
C SER A 187 15.85 18.76 -3.07
N VAL A 188 16.84 18.91 -2.18
CA VAL A 188 17.50 17.77 -1.54
C VAL A 188 16.54 16.96 -0.68
N ILE A 189 15.67 17.63 0.09
CA ILE A 189 14.68 16.95 0.94
C ILE A 189 13.65 16.21 0.09
N LEU A 190 13.15 16.85 -0.98
CA LEU A 190 12.16 16.24 -1.87
C LEU A 190 12.73 15.01 -2.60
N ASN A 191 13.97 15.13 -3.12
CA ASN A 191 14.65 14.01 -3.76
C ASN A 191 14.95 12.90 -2.74
N ALA A 192 15.46 13.21 -1.56
CA ALA A 192 15.71 12.21 -0.51
C ALA A 192 14.42 11.49 -0.08
N TYR A 193 13.29 12.19 -0.07
CA TYR A 193 11.99 11.57 0.22
C TYR A 193 11.55 10.63 -0.91
N ASN A 194 11.73 11.04 -2.17
CA ASN A 194 11.41 10.23 -3.34
C ASN A 194 12.34 9.01 -3.43
N ASP A 195 13.65 9.23 -3.35
CA ASP A 195 14.67 8.20 -3.51
C ASP A 195 14.75 7.26 -2.28
N GLY A 196 14.27 7.72 -1.14
CA GLY A 196 14.04 6.88 0.03
C GLY A 196 12.85 5.94 -0.13
N LEU A 197 11.77 6.38 -0.80
CA LEU A 197 10.53 5.63 -0.94
C LEU A 197 10.54 4.64 -2.12
N THR A 198 11.05 5.05 -3.27
CA THR A 198 11.00 4.24 -4.50
C THR A 198 11.70 2.89 -4.40
N PRO A 199 12.89 2.73 -3.77
CA PRO A 199 13.51 1.41 -3.57
C PRO A 199 12.68 0.51 -2.66
N VAL A 200 11.99 1.09 -1.67
CA VAL A 200 11.13 0.33 -0.75
C VAL A 200 9.90 -0.19 -1.48
N ILE A 201 9.30 0.63 -2.36
CA ILE A 201 8.21 0.17 -3.23
C ILE A 201 8.69 -0.97 -4.14
N LEU A 202 9.89 -0.84 -4.72
CA LEU A 202 10.48 -1.90 -5.55
C LEU A 202 10.68 -3.20 -4.76
N LEU A 203 11.09 -3.11 -3.50
CA LEU A 203 11.23 -4.27 -2.60
C LEU A 203 9.89 -4.99 -2.35
N MET A 204 8.76 -4.29 -2.43
CA MET A 204 7.44 -4.90 -2.29
C MET A 204 7.04 -5.76 -3.50
N VAL A 205 7.66 -5.56 -4.68
CA VAL A 205 7.38 -6.36 -5.89
C VAL A 205 7.72 -7.84 -5.69
N PRO A 206 8.93 -8.24 -5.26
CA PRO A 206 9.22 -9.64 -4.97
C PRO A 206 8.33 -10.22 -3.87
N MET A 207 7.91 -9.43 -2.87
CA MET A 207 6.94 -9.89 -1.87
C MET A 207 5.57 -10.22 -2.49
N ALA A 208 5.11 -9.40 -3.45
CA ALA A 208 3.88 -9.69 -4.19
C ALA A 208 4.03 -10.97 -5.06
N ILE A 209 5.21 -11.20 -5.64
CA ILE A 209 5.52 -12.43 -6.38
C ILE A 209 5.54 -13.65 -5.45
N VAL A 210 6.11 -13.54 -4.25
CA VAL A 210 6.06 -14.61 -3.24
C VAL A 210 4.62 -14.92 -2.85
N ALA A 211 3.80 -13.89 -2.62
CA ALA A 211 2.38 -14.07 -2.36
C ALA A 211 1.67 -14.79 -3.51
N LEU A 212 1.99 -14.43 -4.76
CA LEU A 212 1.48 -15.11 -5.96
C LEU A 212 1.85 -16.60 -5.96
N LEU A 213 3.11 -16.93 -5.69
CA LEU A 213 3.58 -18.33 -5.63
C LEU A 213 2.89 -19.13 -4.52
N LEU A 214 2.57 -18.49 -3.39
CA LEU A 214 1.84 -19.12 -2.28
C LEU A 214 0.35 -19.36 -2.60
N VAL A 215 -0.24 -18.57 -3.49
CA VAL A 215 -1.64 -18.74 -3.91
C VAL A 215 -1.79 -19.83 -4.99
N LEU A 216 -0.77 -20.07 -5.80
CA LEU A 216 -0.82 -21.07 -6.88
C LEU A 216 -1.20 -22.51 -6.43
N PRO A 217 -0.66 -23.05 -5.32
CA PRO A 217 -0.98 -24.41 -4.86
C PRO A 217 -2.35 -24.51 -4.18
N VAL A 218 -3.04 -23.41 -3.91
CA VAL A 218 -4.38 -23.44 -3.30
C VAL A 218 -5.34 -24.16 -4.25
N THR A 219 -5.93 -25.28 -3.77
CA THR A 219 -6.93 -26.02 -4.54
C THR A 219 -8.26 -25.30 -4.54
N GLU A 220 -8.91 -25.27 -5.69
CA GLU A 220 -10.26 -24.73 -5.81
C GLU A 220 -11.28 -25.77 -5.36
N GLU A 221 -12.04 -25.47 -4.30
CA GLU A 221 -13.18 -26.25 -3.88
C GLU A 221 -14.45 -25.59 -4.41
N HIS A 222 -15.40 -26.38 -4.90
CA HIS A 222 -16.70 -25.86 -5.32
C HIS A 222 -17.34 -25.09 -4.16
N LEU A 223 -17.93 -23.94 -4.48
CA LEU A 223 -18.69 -23.18 -3.50
C LEU A 223 -19.79 -24.08 -2.90
N LYS A 224 -19.81 -24.20 -1.57
CA LYS A 224 -20.82 -24.99 -0.87
C LYS A 224 -22.15 -24.27 -0.97
N GLU A 225 -23.00 -24.69 -1.90
CA GLU A 225 -24.36 -24.18 -2.08
C GLU A 225 -25.35 -24.68 -1.03
N GLU A 226 -24.95 -25.54 -0.10
CA GLU A 226 -25.82 -26.09 0.89
C GLU A 226 -26.12 -25.13 2.06
N ILE A 227 -27.10 -24.28 1.85
CA ILE A 227 -28.05 -24.02 2.95
C ILE A 227 -28.90 -25.28 3.04
N SER A 228 -28.50 -26.23 3.88
CA SER A 228 -29.33 -27.35 4.25
C SER A 228 -30.59 -26.84 4.98
N CYS A 229 -31.56 -26.38 4.23
CA CYS A 229 -32.93 -26.19 4.72
C CYS A 229 -33.57 -27.51 5.19
N LEU A 230 -32.86 -28.64 5.04
CA LEU A 230 -33.40 -29.97 5.38
C LEU A 230 -33.23 -30.35 6.86
N LEU A 231 -32.47 -29.61 7.66
CA LEU A 231 -32.33 -29.92 9.08
C LEU A 231 -33.41 -29.30 9.97
N TYR A 232 -34.21 -28.36 9.46
CA TYR A 232 -35.30 -27.75 10.25
C TYR A 232 -36.67 -28.42 10.08
N THR A 233 -36.81 -29.37 9.16
CA THR A 233 -38.09 -30.04 8.92
C THR A 233 -38.21 -31.43 9.57
N SER A 234 -37.12 -31.98 10.11
CA SER A 234 -37.18 -33.29 10.78
C SER A 234 -37.47 -33.20 12.28
N ASP A 235 -37.15 -32.09 12.95
CA ASP A 235 -37.40 -31.91 14.40
C ASP A 235 -38.76 -31.27 14.73
N ALA A 236 -39.59 -30.98 13.74
CA ALA A 236 -40.92 -30.43 13.93
C ALA A 236 -42.05 -31.47 13.72
N ALA A 237 -41.70 -32.76 13.58
CA ALA A 237 -42.63 -33.85 13.29
C ALA A 237 -42.62 -34.98 14.32
N ASP A 238 -42.06 -34.76 15.55
CA ASP A 238 -42.22 -35.63 16.70
C ASP A 238 -42.86 -34.89 17.87
#